data_583d6a99cc6fe58f3a7f9b43561e7883
#
_entry.id   583d6a99cc6fe58f3a7f9b43561e7883
#
_cell.length_a   1.000
_cell.length_b   1.000
_cell.length_c   1.000
_cell.angle_alpha   90.00
_cell.angle_beta   90.00
_cell.angle_gamma   90.00
#
_symmetry.space_group_name_H-M   'P 1'
#
loop_
_entity.id
_entity.type
_entity.pdbx_description
1 polymer ?
#
loop_
_entity_poly.entity_id
_entity_poly.type
_entity_poly.pdbx_seq_one_letter_code
_entity_poly.pdbx_strand_id
1 'polypeptide(L)'
;MRKLLIGVIILAVLLVAADRISVAVAENQISDRLTSAYGLAGKPGVTIAGFPFLTQVVAGDYPQIDVSANQVSAGGAELHDLNVRLTGVHATVSQVLGNGSSMVTADRAAGSAMVGFGTVDHRLPGGFRAHPDGKDLSVSGNLTIGGARHAQGDGISVTPVHVSVPGVAALPSAYSSQLRVVVPLSTLPLHLRLTSVHVTPGGLRIGAAARHVQFARE
;
A
#
# COMPACT_ATOMS: atom_id res chain seq x y z
N MET A 1 53.41 7.46 9.59
CA MET A 1 52.36 7.66 8.56
C MET A 1 51.62 6.35 8.19
N ARG A 2 52.28 5.25 7.77
CA ARG A 2 51.60 3.97 7.40
C ARG A 2 50.71 3.38 8.50
N LYS A 3 51.20 3.38 9.77
CA LYS A 3 50.42 2.84 10.92
C LYS A 3 49.15 3.66 11.20
N LEU A 4 49.21 4.98 11.02
CA LEU A 4 48.08 5.86 11.22
C LEU A 4 47.04 5.65 10.09
N LEU A 5 47.49 5.52 8.83
CA LEU A 5 46.61 5.22 7.68
C LEU A 5 45.91 3.87 7.86
N ILE A 6 46.61 2.84 8.31
CA ILE A 6 46.02 1.53 8.62
C ILE A 6 44.96 1.68 9.72
N GLY A 7 45.25 2.42 10.78
CA GLY A 7 44.29 2.66 11.87
C GLY A 7 43.02 3.37 11.39
N VAL A 8 43.15 4.38 10.51
CA VAL A 8 42.00 5.08 9.91
C VAL A 8 41.15 4.15 9.03
N ILE A 9 41.80 3.30 8.23
CA ILE A 9 41.06 2.32 7.39
C ILE A 9 40.30 1.32 8.27
N ILE A 10 40.93 0.79 9.31
CA ILE A 10 40.26 -0.14 10.23
C ILE A 10 39.06 0.54 10.90
N LEU A 11 39.26 1.77 11.38
CA LEU A 11 38.16 2.53 11.98
C LEU A 11 37.00 2.76 10.99
N ALA A 12 37.29 3.13 9.74
CA ALA A 12 36.27 3.32 8.71
C ALA A 12 35.49 2.03 8.43
N VAL A 13 36.19 0.89 8.34
CA VAL A 13 35.55 -0.42 8.16
C VAL A 13 34.64 -0.76 9.34
N LEU A 14 35.08 -0.52 10.57
CA LEU A 14 34.27 -0.75 11.76
C LEU A 14 33.02 0.14 11.80
N LEU A 15 33.15 1.41 11.42
CA LEU A 15 32.01 2.33 11.35
C LEU A 15 30.99 1.88 10.29
N VAL A 16 31.45 1.45 9.13
CA VAL A 16 30.55 0.91 8.09
C VAL A 16 29.88 -0.37 8.56
N ALA A 17 30.59 -1.27 9.22
CA ALA A 17 30.00 -2.49 9.76
C ALA A 17 28.94 -2.18 10.83
N ALA A 18 29.24 -1.27 11.76
CA ALA A 18 28.29 -0.83 12.78
C ALA A 18 27.05 -0.20 12.15
N ASP A 19 27.20 0.62 11.11
CA ASP A 19 26.09 1.22 10.37
C ASP A 19 25.17 0.15 9.73
N ARG A 20 25.75 -0.85 9.08
CA ARG A 20 25.00 -1.94 8.45
C ARG A 20 24.24 -2.83 9.44
N ILE A 21 24.86 -3.10 10.58
CA ILE A 21 24.20 -3.85 11.67
C ILE A 21 23.04 -3.01 12.24
N SER A 22 23.25 -1.73 12.46
CA SER A 22 22.24 -0.85 13.04
C SER A 22 21.00 -0.72 12.16
N VAL A 23 21.16 -0.58 10.83
CA VAL A 23 20.02 -0.52 9.93
C VAL A 23 19.24 -1.85 9.93
N ALA A 24 19.92 -2.99 9.88
CA ALA A 24 19.26 -4.29 9.91
C ALA A 24 18.47 -4.53 11.21
N VAL A 25 19.00 -4.08 12.34
CA VAL A 25 18.28 -4.14 13.63
C VAL A 25 17.04 -3.25 13.59
N ALA A 26 17.14 -2.02 13.08
CA ALA A 26 16.02 -1.08 12.97
C ALA A 26 14.92 -1.63 12.05
N GLU A 27 15.27 -2.13 10.87
CA GLU A 27 14.34 -2.74 9.91
C GLU A 27 13.57 -3.91 10.54
N ASN A 28 14.27 -4.79 11.25
CA ASN A 28 13.66 -5.92 11.94
C ASN A 28 12.70 -5.46 13.05
N GLN A 29 13.07 -4.48 13.86
CA GLN A 29 12.20 -3.95 14.92
C GLN A 29 10.94 -3.29 14.37
N ILE A 30 11.06 -2.52 13.29
CA ILE A 30 9.91 -1.91 12.62
C ILE A 30 8.99 -3.01 12.07
N SER A 31 9.56 -4.02 11.42
CA SER A 31 8.82 -5.16 10.88
C SER A 31 8.04 -5.92 11.98
N ASP A 32 8.67 -6.21 13.12
CA ASP A 32 8.02 -6.88 14.25
C ASP A 32 6.86 -6.05 14.80
N ARG A 33 7.02 -4.74 14.88
CA ARG A 33 5.96 -3.83 15.33
C ARG A 33 4.80 -3.75 14.36
N LEU A 34 5.07 -3.66 13.06
CA LEU A 34 4.01 -3.68 12.05
C LEU A 34 3.23 -4.98 12.12
N THR A 35 3.92 -6.12 12.30
CA THR A 35 3.28 -7.42 12.48
C THR A 35 2.32 -7.41 13.68
N SER A 36 2.77 -6.89 14.83
CA SER A 36 1.97 -6.86 16.05
C SER A 36 0.83 -5.84 15.99
N ALA A 37 1.09 -4.65 15.45
CA ALA A 37 0.10 -3.57 15.40
C ALA A 37 -1.05 -3.84 14.43
N TYR A 38 -0.75 -4.50 13.30
CA TYR A 38 -1.75 -4.77 12.26
C TYR A 38 -2.18 -6.23 12.18
N GLY A 39 -1.70 -7.10 13.09
CA GLY A 39 -2.07 -8.52 13.12
C GLY A 39 -1.73 -9.24 11.80
N LEU A 40 -0.57 -8.93 11.21
CA LEU A 40 -0.19 -9.47 9.91
C LEU A 40 0.07 -10.98 10.01
N ALA A 41 -0.40 -11.73 9.04
CA ALA A 41 -0.18 -13.17 8.95
C ALA A 41 1.29 -13.55 8.69
N GLY A 42 2.08 -12.61 8.18
CA GLY A 42 3.51 -12.77 7.91
C GLY A 42 4.29 -11.50 8.24
N LYS A 43 5.58 -11.69 8.48
CA LYS A 43 6.50 -10.59 8.76
C LYS A 43 6.68 -9.73 7.51
N PRO A 44 6.35 -8.42 7.54
CA PRO A 44 6.56 -7.54 6.39
C PRO A 44 8.05 -7.27 6.18
N GLY A 45 8.45 -7.11 4.93
CA GLY A 45 9.77 -6.57 4.59
C GLY A 45 9.80 -5.07 4.83
N VAL A 46 10.82 -4.61 5.53
CA VAL A 46 11.08 -3.17 5.72
C VAL A 46 12.49 -2.89 5.24
N THR A 47 12.67 -1.84 4.46
CA THR A 47 13.98 -1.40 3.97
C THR A 47 14.12 0.10 4.16
N ILE A 48 15.17 0.51 4.86
CA ILE A 48 15.53 1.92 5.07
C ILE A 48 16.65 2.26 4.12
N ALA A 49 16.37 3.12 3.14
CA ALA A 49 17.32 3.53 2.14
C ALA A 49 18.23 4.65 2.65
N GLY A 50 19.42 4.71 2.04
CA GLY A 50 20.42 5.75 2.33
C GLY A 50 21.62 5.24 3.15
N PHE A 51 22.69 6.03 3.08
CA PHE A 51 23.95 5.74 3.78
C PHE A 51 24.65 7.06 4.11
N PRO A 52 25.24 7.21 5.30
CA PRO A 52 25.19 6.31 6.46
C PRO A 52 23.85 6.36 7.20
N PHE A 53 23.36 5.22 7.67
CA PHE A 53 22.11 5.14 8.44
C PHE A 53 22.21 5.87 9.79
N LEU A 54 23.34 5.75 10.48
CA LEU A 54 23.54 6.39 11.79
C LEU A 54 23.43 7.92 11.71
N THR A 55 23.83 8.54 10.60
CA THR A 55 23.64 9.98 10.40
C THR A 55 22.17 10.35 10.22
N GLN A 56 21.39 9.52 9.54
CA GLN A 56 19.95 9.71 9.40
C GLN A 56 19.24 9.61 10.76
N VAL A 57 19.67 8.65 11.59
CA VAL A 57 19.15 8.46 12.95
C VAL A 57 19.39 9.71 13.81
N VAL A 58 20.58 10.28 13.75
CA VAL A 58 20.93 11.50 14.51
C VAL A 58 20.16 12.72 14.00
N ALA A 59 20.01 12.83 12.67
CA ALA A 59 19.25 13.92 12.06
C ALA A 59 17.74 13.77 12.26
N GLY A 60 17.25 12.55 12.43
CA GLY A 60 15.81 12.24 12.45
C GLY A 60 15.15 12.27 11.08
N ASP A 61 15.96 12.24 10.01
CA ASP A 61 15.53 12.39 8.62
C ASP A 61 15.90 11.15 7.81
N TYR A 62 14.90 10.47 7.26
CA TYR A 62 15.08 9.29 6.45
C TYR A 62 14.58 9.56 5.03
N PRO A 63 15.47 9.50 4.02
CA PRO A 63 15.10 9.81 2.64
C PRO A 63 13.99 8.92 2.10
N GLN A 64 14.03 7.62 2.42
CA GLN A 64 13.05 6.66 1.94
C GLN A 64 12.98 5.44 2.87
N ILE A 65 11.75 5.00 3.13
CA ILE A 65 11.44 3.74 3.78
C ILE A 65 10.46 2.97 2.89
N ASP A 66 10.83 1.76 2.49
CA ASP A 66 9.98 0.86 1.75
C ASP A 66 9.44 -0.23 2.68
N VAL A 67 8.15 -0.51 2.57
CA VAL A 67 7.45 -1.57 3.32
C VAL A 67 6.75 -2.48 2.33
N SER A 68 6.95 -3.79 2.45
CA SER A 68 6.29 -4.78 1.61
C SER A 68 5.65 -5.87 2.47
N ALA A 69 4.44 -6.29 2.10
CA ALA A 69 3.76 -7.40 2.76
C ALA A 69 3.00 -8.23 1.75
N ASN A 70 3.11 -9.56 1.86
CA ASN A 70 2.48 -10.48 0.92
C ASN A 70 0.96 -10.50 1.10
N GLN A 71 0.47 -10.41 2.35
CA GLN A 71 -0.94 -10.44 2.66
C GLN A 71 -1.25 -9.57 3.87
N VAL A 72 -2.24 -8.71 3.73
CA VAL A 72 -2.72 -7.81 4.77
C VAL A 72 -4.24 -7.82 4.77
N SER A 73 -4.84 -8.01 5.94
CA SER A 73 -6.28 -7.86 6.11
C SER A 73 -6.57 -6.44 6.59
N ALA A 74 -7.27 -5.67 5.78
CA ALA A 74 -7.63 -4.29 6.09
C ALA A 74 -9.10 -4.02 5.76
N GLY A 75 -9.88 -3.57 6.75
CA GLY A 75 -11.29 -3.20 6.56
C GLY A 75 -12.17 -4.33 6.01
N GLY A 76 -11.85 -5.60 6.33
CA GLY A 76 -12.55 -6.77 5.79
C GLY A 76 -12.20 -7.11 4.34
N ALA A 77 -11.15 -6.51 3.80
CA ALA A 77 -10.58 -6.85 2.51
C ALA A 77 -9.22 -7.53 2.68
N GLU A 78 -8.96 -8.56 1.90
CA GLU A 78 -7.63 -9.16 1.78
C GLU A 78 -6.86 -8.47 0.67
N LEU A 79 -5.76 -7.84 1.05
CA LEU A 79 -4.81 -7.20 0.15
C LEU A 79 -3.60 -8.11 -0.02
N HIS A 80 -3.20 -8.33 -1.26
CA HIS A 80 -2.01 -9.09 -1.60
C HIS A 80 -0.96 -8.16 -2.21
N ASP A 81 0.31 -8.56 -2.14
CA ASP A 81 1.44 -7.82 -2.74
C ASP A 81 1.42 -6.33 -2.38
N LEU A 82 1.18 -6.02 -1.10
CA LEU A 82 1.24 -4.65 -0.60
C LEU A 82 2.67 -4.14 -0.67
N ASN A 83 2.85 -3.01 -1.35
CA ASN A 83 4.10 -2.28 -1.38
C ASN A 83 3.81 -0.82 -1.06
N VAL A 84 4.48 -0.28 -0.07
CA VAL A 84 4.36 1.11 0.36
C VAL A 84 5.74 1.74 0.38
N ARG A 85 5.87 2.89 -0.24
CA ARG A 85 7.07 3.73 -0.22
C ARG A 85 6.77 5.04 0.47
N LEU A 86 7.52 5.33 1.51
CA LEU A 86 7.52 6.60 2.23
C LEU A 86 8.76 7.37 1.84
N THR A 87 8.62 8.64 1.53
CA THR A 87 9.74 9.54 1.21
C THR A 87 9.70 10.78 2.10
N GLY A 88 10.89 11.25 2.52
CA GLY A 88 11.02 12.35 3.46
C GLY A 88 10.36 12.01 4.80
N VAL A 89 10.82 10.93 5.42
CA VAL A 89 10.29 10.50 6.72
C VAL A 89 11.04 11.22 7.83
N HIS A 90 10.29 11.94 8.67
CA HIS A 90 10.82 12.64 9.82
C HIS A 90 10.39 11.93 11.11
N ALA A 91 11.37 11.35 11.79
CA ALA A 91 11.15 10.60 13.01
C ALA A 91 12.37 10.65 13.93
N THR A 92 12.17 10.98 15.19
CA THR A 92 13.24 10.89 16.19
C THR A 92 13.53 9.44 16.58
N VAL A 93 14.72 9.20 17.13
CA VAL A 93 15.13 7.86 17.60
C VAL A 93 14.10 7.27 18.56
N SER A 94 13.58 8.07 19.49
CA SER A 94 12.58 7.64 20.47
C SER A 94 11.26 7.23 19.82
N GLN A 95 10.87 7.89 18.72
CA GLN A 95 9.70 7.54 17.94
C GLN A 95 9.89 6.22 17.15
N VAL A 96 11.06 6.08 16.52
CA VAL A 96 11.41 4.85 15.80
C VAL A 96 11.52 3.66 16.77
N LEU A 97 12.09 3.87 17.93
CA LEU A 97 12.21 2.85 18.98
C LEU A 97 10.92 2.65 19.79
N GLY A 98 9.88 3.47 19.56
CA GLY A 98 8.56 3.28 20.13
C GLY A 98 8.36 3.72 21.57
N ASN A 99 9.27 4.50 22.12
CA ASN A 99 9.16 5.05 23.46
C ASN A 99 8.59 6.49 23.47
N GLY A 100 8.22 7.03 22.30
CA GLY A 100 7.70 8.39 22.15
C GLY A 100 6.26 8.40 21.69
N SER A 101 5.44 9.30 22.28
CA SER A 101 4.03 9.56 21.93
C SER A 101 3.87 10.48 20.71
N SER A 102 4.96 10.81 20.02
CA SER A 102 4.97 11.83 18.97
C SER A 102 4.68 11.25 17.59
N MET A 103 4.03 12.05 16.75
CA MET A 103 3.69 11.69 15.38
C MET A 103 4.94 11.55 14.49
N VAL A 104 5.05 10.43 13.80
CA VAL A 104 5.97 10.28 12.67
C VAL A 104 5.33 10.92 11.46
N THR A 105 6.07 11.71 10.72
CA THR A 105 5.57 12.36 9.50
C THR A 105 6.33 11.89 8.27
N ALA A 106 5.68 11.90 7.12
CA ALA A 106 6.31 11.66 5.83
C ALA A 106 5.80 12.67 4.81
N ASP A 107 6.69 13.19 3.98
CA ASP A 107 6.33 14.14 2.92
C ASP A 107 5.41 13.50 1.89
N ARG A 108 5.68 12.26 1.55
CA ARG A 108 4.89 11.48 0.60
C ARG A 108 4.80 10.03 1.02
N ALA A 109 3.64 9.47 0.80
CA ALA A 109 3.40 8.04 0.82
C ALA A 109 2.84 7.64 -0.54
N ALA A 110 3.38 6.58 -1.13
CA ALA A 110 2.85 5.95 -2.33
C ALA A 110 2.81 4.45 -2.12
N GLY A 111 1.73 3.82 -2.51
CA GLY A 111 1.59 2.38 -2.32
C GLY A 111 0.81 1.73 -3.44
N SER A 112 0.98 0.43 -3.56
CA SER A 112 0.17 -0.42 -4.42
C SER A 112 -0.16 -1.72 -3.71
N ALA A 113 -1.34 -2.25 -3.99
CA ALA A 113 -1.76 -3.55 -3.49
C ALA A 113 -2.62 -4.24 -4.55
N MET A 114 -2.77 -5.54 -4.43
CA MET A 114 -3.68 -6.34 -5.23
C MET A 114 -4.87 -6.78 -4.39
N VAL A 115 -6.07 -6.49 -4.86
CA VAL A 115 -7.35 -6.93 -4.28
C VAL A 115 -7.85 -8.10 -5.10
N GLY A 116 -7.95 -9.27 -4.50
CA GLY A 116 -8.49 -10.46 -5.18
C GLY A 116 -9.96 -10.29 -5.56
N PHE A 117 -10.39 -10.92 -6.66
CA PHE A 117 -11.79 -10.86 -7.11
C PHE A 117 -12.76 -11.36 -6.04
N GLY A 118 -12.39 -12.34 -5.22
CA GLY A 118 -13.23 -12.80 -4.11
C GLY A 118 -13.60 -11.68 -3.13
N THR A 119 -12.67 -10.77 -2.83
CA THR A 119 -12.95 -9.59 -1.99
C THR A 119 -13.92 -8.63 -2.68
N VAL A 120 -13.79 -8.47 -4.00
CA VAL A 120 -14.71 -7.64 -4.80
C VAL A 120 -16.11 -8.28 -4.81
N ASP A 121 -16.20 -9.58 -5.03
CA ASP A 121 -17.45 -10.34 -5.06
C ASP A 121 -18.27 -10.18 -3.78
N HIS A 122 -17.60 -10.21 -2.62
CA HIS A 122 -18.27 -10.00 -1.31
C HIS A 122 -18.89 -8.59 -1.15
N ARG A 123 -18.48 -7.63 -1.94
CA ARG A 123 -19.02 -6.27 -1.94
C ARG A 123 -20.06 -6.03 -3.03
N LEU A 124 -20.20 -6.96 -3.97
CA LEU A 124 -21.23 -6.91 -5.00
C LEU A 124 -22.57 -7.42 -4.44
N PRO A 125 -23.69 -6.96 -4.97
CA PRO A 125 -25.01 -7.53 -4.66
C PRO A 125 -25.02 -9.05 -4.89
N GLY A 126 -25.79 -9.77 -4.10
CA GLY A 126 -25.82 -11.22 -4.12
C GLY A 126 -26.03 -11.82 -5.52
N GLY A 127 -25.18 -12.79 -5.87
CA GLY A 127 -25.25 -13.48 -7.16
C GLY A 127 -24.36 -12.89 -8.25
N PHE A 128 -23.68 -11.76 -8.00
CA PHE A 128 -22.70 -11.18 -8.93
C PHE A 128 -21.29 -11.64 -8.63
N ARG A 129 -20.50 -11.84 -9.69
CA ARG A 129 -19.06 -12.17 -9.62
C ARG A 129 -18.27 -11.28 -10.57
N ALA A 130 -17.13 -10.80 -10.08
CA ALA A 130 -16.19 -10.02 -10.85
C ALA A 130 -15.15 -10.93 -11.51
N HIS A 131 -14.83 -10.69 -12.77
CA HIS A 131 -13.79 -11.40 -13.49
C HIS A 131 -13.07 -10.47 -14.49
N PRO A 132 -11.83 -10.76 -14.85
CA PRO A 132 -11.10 -9.95 -15.80
C PRO A 132 -11.66 -10.14 -17.22
N ASP A 133 -11.75 -9.04 -17.97
CA ASP A 133 -12.07 -9.04 -19.38
C ASP A 133 -11.08 -8.13 -20.12
N GLY A 134 -9.94 -8.70 -20.47
CA GLY A 134 -8.82 -7.94 -21.01
C GLY A 134 -8.30 -6.90 -20.01
N LYS A 135 -8.47 -5.62 -20.34
CA LYS A 135 -8.14 -4.48 -19.47
C LYS A 135 -9.32 -4.04 -18.61
N ASP A 136 -10.48 -4.59 -18.84
CA ASP A 136 -11.72 -4.22 -18.17
C ASP A 136 -12.13 -5.24 -17.11
N LEU A 137 -12.96 -4.81 -16.18
CA LEU A 137 -13.60 -5.64 -15.20
C LEU A 137 -14.98 -6.01 -15.73
N SER A 138 -15.23 -7.30 -15.88
CA SER A 138 -16.56 -7.81 -16.17
C SER A 138 -17.21 -8.31 -14.90
N VAL A 139 -18.47 -7.99 -14.72
CA VAL A 139 -19.29 -8.47 -13.59
C VAL A 139 -20.42 -9.28 -14.18
N SER A 140 -20.45 -10.57 -13.88
CA SER A 140 -21.47 -11.49 -14.34
C SER A 140 -22.34 -11.99 -13.18
N GLY A 141 -23.60 -12.19 -13.50
CA GLY A 141 -24.62 -12.69 -12.58
C GLY A 141 -25.88 -12.94 -13.38
N ASN A 142 -27.06 -12.73 -12.78
CA ASN A 142 -28.30 -12.68 -13.54
C ASN A 142 -28.35 -11.45 -14.48
N LEU A 143 -27.42 -10.53 -14.32
CA LEU A 143 -27.18 -9.35 -15.15
C LEU A 143 -25.68 -9.27 -15.45
N THR A 144 -25.28 -9.16 -16.73
CA THR A 144 -23.89 -8.96 -17.11
C THR A 144 -23.65 -7.47 -17.36
N ILE A 145 -22.70 -6.89 -16.64
CA ILE A 145 -22.35 -5.48 -16.72
C ILE A 145 -20.87 -5.38 -17.12
N GLY A 146 -20.60 -4.81 -18.30
CA GLY A 146 -19.25 -4.45 -18.73
C GLY A 146 -19.02 -2.97 -18.48
N GLY A 147 -17.92 -2.57 -17.85
CA GLY A 147 -17.73 -1.19 -17.46
C GLY A 147 -16.29 -0.68 -17.54
N ALA A 148 -16.14 0.60 -17.89
CA ALA A 148 -14.90 1.33 -17.78
C ALA A 148 -14.68 1.76 -16.33
N ARG A 149 -13.40 1.77 -15.89
CA ARG A 149 -12.99 2.04 -14.53
C ARG A 149 -12.39 3.42 -14.40
N HIS A 150 -12.75 4.11 -13.35
CA HIS A 150 -12.10 5.36 -12.98
C HIS A 150 -11.79 5.35 -11.48
N ALA A 151 -10.57 5.73 -11.11
CA ALA A 151 -10.26 6.04 -9.72
C ALA A 151 -10.81 7.45 -9.43
N GLN A 152 -11.71 7.55 -8.47
CA GLN A 152 -12.32 8.81 -8.12
C GLN A 152 -12.41 8.97 -6.60
N GLY A 153 -11.59 9.88 -6.05
CA GLY A 153 -11.62 10.20 -4.62
C GLY A 153 -11.29 8.99 -3.73
N ASP A 154 -12.21 8.66 -2.87
CA ASP A 154 -12.05 7.61 -1.84
C ASP A 154 -12.58 6.23 -2.27
N GLY A 155 -12.84 6.02 -3.57
CA GLY A 155 -13.41 4.76 -4.05
C GLY A 155 -13.09 4.45 -5.51
N ILE A 156 -13.37 3.21 -5.90
CA ILE A 156 -13.36 2.76 -7.29
C ILE A 156 -14.78 2.91 -7.82
N SER A 157 -14.96 3.78 -8.81
CA SER A 157 -16.21 3.88 -9.56
C SER A 157 -16.15 2.97 -10.79
N VAL A 158 -17.04 2.01 -10.85
CA VAL A 158 -17.26 1.17 -12.04
C VAL A 158 -18.47 1.73 -12.75
N THR A 159 -18.26 2.32 -13.94
CA THR A 159 -19.34 2.80 -14.79
C THR A 159 -19.57 1.75 -15.87
N PRO A 160 -20.75 1.15 -15.97
CA PRO A 160 -21.02 0.14 -16.99
C PRO A 160 -20.97 0.78 -18.38
N VAL A 161 -20.18 0.20 -19.28
CA VAL A 161 -20.11 0.56 -20.70
C VAL A 161 -21.09 -0.30 -21.49
N HIS A 162 -21.31 -1.52 -21.07
CA HIS A 162 -22.24 -2.46 -21.68
C HIS A 162 -23.00 -3.23 -20.61
N VAL A 163 -24.31 -3.29 -20.73
CA VAL A 163 -25.19 -4.05 -19.84
C VAL A 163 -25.96 -5.04 -20.67
N SER A 164 -25.78 -6.34 -20.40
CA SER A 164 -26.49 -7.40 -21.10
C SER A 164 -27.32 -8.20 -20.08
N VAL A 165 -28.58 -8.38 -20.38
CA VAL A 165 -29.50 -9.20 -19.57
C VAL A 165 -29.92 -10.40 -20.42
N PRO A 166 -29.74 -11.65 -19.93
CA PRO A 166 -30.20 -12.83 -20.64
C PRO A 166 -31.72 -12.71 -20.96
N GLY A 167 -32.08 -12.84 -22.23
CA GLY A 167 -33.45 -12.75 -22.68
C GLY A 167 -34.00 -11.34 -23.00
N VAL A 168 -33.17 -10.31 -22.86
CA VAL A 168 -33.56 -8.91 -23.24
C VAL A 168 -32.62 -8.41 -24.33
N ALA A 169 -33.13 -8.02 -25.46
CA ALA A 169 -32.35 -7.68 -26.65
C ALA A 169 -31.45 -6.44 -26.49
N ALA A 170 -31.83 -5.45 -25.70
CA ALA A 170 -31.00 -4.32 -25.26
C ALA A 170 -31.67 -3.59 -24.09
N LEU A 171 -30.89 -3.16 -23.11
CA LEU A 171 -31.38 -2.20 -22.11
C LEU A 171 -31.18 -0.77 -22.64
N PRO A 172 -32.18 0.11 -22.46
CA PRO A 172 -32.01 1.52 -22.80
C PRO A 172 -30.83 2.12 -22.03
N SER A 173 -30.03 2.96 -22.69
CA SER A 173 -28.84 3.60 -22.13
C SER A 173 -29.12 4.43 -20.86
N ALA A 174 -30.37 4.82 -20.63
CA ALA A 174 -30.80 5.49 -19.41
C ALA A 174 -30.61 4.64 -18.13
N TYR A 175 -30.61 3.31 -18.22
CA TYR A 175 -30.40 2.44 -17.09
C TYR A 175 -28.91 2.21 -16.77
N SER A 176 -28.03 2.36 -17.75
CA SER A 176 -26.57 2.19 -17.54
C SER A 176 -25.98 3.27 -16.62
N SER A 177 -26.54 4.47 -16.62
CA SER A 177 -26.09 5.57 -15.75
C SER A 177 -26.49 5.39 -14.28
N GLN A 178 -27.53 4.59 -14.00
CA GLN A 178 -27.99 4.32 -12.64
C GLN A 178 -27.24 3.14 -11.97
N LEU A 179 -26.53 2.34 -12.77
CA LEU A 179 -25.78 1.18 -12.31
C LEU A 179 -24.30 1.53 -11.97
N ARG A 180 -24.08 2.69 -11.35
CA ARG A 180 -22.75 3.04 -10.86
C ARG A 180 -22.48 2.28 -9.57
N VAL A 181 -21.60 1.30 -9.60
CA VAL A 181 -21.09 0.64 -8.40
C VAL A 181 -19.87 1.42 -7.90
N VAL A 182 -19.99 2.01 -6.73
CA VAL A 182 -18.87 2.63 -6.04
C VAL A 182 -18.42 1.65 -4.97
N VAL A 183 -17.20 1.16 -5.09
CA VAL A 183 -16.55 0.38 -4.03
C VAL A 183 -15.82 1.39 -3.14
N PRO A 184 -16.37 1.73 -1.94
CA PRO A 184 -15.71 2.68 -1.07
C PRO A 184 -14.42 2.04 -0.52
N LEU A 185 -13.30 2.73 -0.70
CA LEU A 185 -12.02 2.40 -0.09
C LEU A 185 -11.68 3.39 1.04
N SER A 186 -12.71 4.02 1.61
CA SER A 186 -12.60 5.03 2.67
C SER A 186 -11.97 4.50 3.98
N THR A 187 -11.74 3.20 4.06
CA THR A 187 -11.06 2.55 5.19
C THR A 187 -9.55 2.43 5.00
N LEU A 188 -8.98 2.98 3.92
CA LEU A 188 -7.53 3.02 3.79
C LEU A 188 -6.96 3.98 4.84
N PRO A 189 -6.05 3.52 5.72
CA PRO A 189 -5.39 4.39 6.67
C PRO A 189 -4.61 5.48 5.93
N LEU A 190 -4.39 6.63 6.56
CA LEU A 190 -3.49 7.70 6.08
C LEU A 190 -4.05 8.63 4.99
N HIS A 191 -5.37 8.75 4.80
CA HIS A 191 -5.97 9.65 3.78
C HIS A 191 -5.39 9.45 2.37
N LEU A 192 -5.08 8.21 2.01
CA LEU A 192 -4.54 7.83 0.71
C LEU A 192 -5.58 8.09 -0.39
N ARG A 193 -5.16 8.78 -1.44
CA ARG A 193 -5.97 8.98 -2.65
C ARG A 193 -5.59 7.93 -3.68
N LEU A 194 -6.58 7.28 -4.25
CA LEU A 194 -6.39 6.36 -5.36
C LEU A 194 -5.81 7.10 -6.57
N THR A 195 -4.72 6.56 -7.09
CA THR A 195 -4.03 7.11 -8.27
C THR A 195 -4.19 6.23 -9.51
N SER A 196 -4.35 4.93 -9.33
CA SER A 196 -4.52 3.99 -10.44
C SER A 196 -5.29 2.74 -10.04
N VAL A 197 -5.98 2.16 -11.01
CA VAL A 197 -6.64 0.85 -10.89
C VAL A 197 -6.38 0.10 -12.19
N HIS A 198 -5.80 -1.09 -12.08
CA HIS A 198 -5.55 -1.98 -13.20
C HIS A 198 -6.15 -3.34 -12.92
N VAL A 199 -6.84 -3.92 -13.88
CA VAL A 199 -7.29 -5.31 -13.82
C VAL A 199 -6.11 -6.20 -14.19
N THR A 200 -5.93 -7.24 -13.41
CA THR A 200 -4.96 -8.31 -13.66
C THR A 200 -5.69 -9.65 -13.59
N PRO A 201 -5.10 -10.73 -14.09
CA PRO A 201 -5.74 -12.06 -14.00
C PRO A 201 -6.04 -12.51 -12.57
N GLY A 202 -5.28 -12.03 -11.56
CA GLY A 202 -5.44 -12.40 -10.16
C GLY A 202 -6.33 -11.46 -9.35
N GLY A 203 -6.72 -10.29 -9.88
CA GLY A 203 -7.47 -9.28 -9.14
C GLY A 203 -7.28 -7.87 -9.67
N LEU A 204 -7.65 -6.91 -8.86
CA LEU A 204 -7.46 -5.48 -9.12
C LEU A 204 -6.19 -4.99 -8.47
N ARG A 205 -5.22 -4.55 -9.25
CA ARG A 205 -4.06 -3.83 -8.74
C ARG A 205 -4.44 -2.36 -8.57
N ILE A 206 -4.41 -1.91 -7.34
CA ILE A 206 -4.71 -0.53 -6.96
C ILE A 206 -3.43 0.20 -6.61
N GLY A 207 -3.33 1.45 -7.01
CA GLY A 207 -2.29 2.38 -6.58
C GLY A 207 -2.90 3.53 -5.81
N ALA A 208 -2.24 3.95 -4.74
CA ALA A 208 -2.66 5.07 -3.93
C ALA A 208 -1.47 5.94 -3.53
N ALA A 209 -1.70 7.22 -3.30
CA ALA A 209 -0.68 8.14 -2.82
C ALA A 209 -1.28 9.20 -1.88
N ALA A 210 -0.45 9.69 -0.97
CA ALA A 210 -0.76 10.81 -0.12
C ALA A 210 0.44 11.74 0.02
N ARG A 211 0.20 12.99 0.40
CA ARG A 211 1.22 13.97 0.77
C ARG A 211 1.02 14.40 2.20
N HIS A 212 2.12 14.74 2.88
CA HIS A 212 2.12 15.18 4.27
C HIS A 212 1.36 14.22 5.19
N VAL A 213 1.80 12.97 5.17
CA VAL A 213 1.18 11.89 5.96
C VAL A 213 1.67 11.97 7.39
N GLN A 214 0.74 11.86 8.32
CA GLN A 214 1.03 11.81 9.75
C GLN A 214 0.56 10.46 10.29
N PHE A 215 1.47 9.76 10.93
CA PHE A 215 1.19 8.50 11.60
C PHE A 215 0.96 8.81 13.08
N ALA A 216 -0.31 8.98 13.46
CA ALA A 216 -0.69 9.03 14.87
C ALA A 216 -0.75 7.61 15.42
N ARG A 217 -0.26 7.40 16.62
CA ARG A 217 -0.44 6.15 17.36
C ARG A 217 -1.73 6.29 18.16
N GLU A 218 -2.73 5.47 17.86
CA GLU A 218 -3.84 5.21 18.77
C GLU A 218 -3.42 4.32 19.94
#